data_aebf3d38d4c10dbeb50910532d37455d
#
_entry.id   aebf3d38d4c10dbeb50910532d37455d
#
_cell.length_a   1.000
_cell.length_b   1.000
_cell.length_c   1.000
_cell.angle_alpha   90.00
_cell.angle_beta   90.00
_cell.angle_gamma   90.00
#
_symmetry.space_group_name_H-M   'P 1'
#
loop_
_entity.id
_entity.type
_entity.pdbx_description
1 polymer ?
#
loop_
_entity_poly.entity_id
_entity_poly.type
_entity_poly.pdbx_seq_one_letter_code
_entity_poly.pdbx_strand_id
1 'polypeptide(L)'
;FSKEITHIGVNIPFHGPGACSRINEDFPAYITALNKIQKKTDCLFHYIIHYDSEILIAKLIQDAGIKINIIHGDVDTLLHAYQQLNMHIGGMLHSCILASSRGTPAIGLAYDIKHAGFFDLLELPEHCIPAQPFDPDHIVNLSMQILKNENQLRLKILKRRMEFKNKADEFLQSALQRFD
;
A
#
# COMPACT_ATOMS: atom_id res chain seq x y z
N PHE A 1 -28.49 -9.33 4.93
CA PHE A 1 -27.33 -8.44 4.68
C PHE A 1 -26.19 -9.30 4.13
N SER A 2 -25.90 -9.24 2.84
CA SER A 2 -24.66 -9.81 2.31
C SER A 2 -23.51 -9.01 2.93
N LYS A 3 -22.62 -9.68 3.65
CA LYS A 3 -21.39 -9.07 4.19
C LYS A 3 -20.58 -8.58 3.00
N GLU A 4 -20.35 -7.29 2.92
CA GLU A 4 -19.54 -6.70 1.87
C GLU A 4 -18.12 -7.27 1.98
N ILE A 5 -17.58 -7.77 0.86
CA ILE A 5 -16.25 -8.39 0.84
C ILE A 5 -15.21 -7.30 1.08
N THR A 6 -14.28 -7.54 2.01
CA THR A 6 -13.15 -6.64 2.23
C THR A 6 -12.12 -6.80 1.12
N HIS A 7 -11.71 -5.71 0.47
CA HIS A 7 -10.73 -5.67 -0.60
C HIS A 7 -9.41 -5.09 -0.10
N ILE A 8 -8.32 -5.86 -0.18
CA ILE A 8 -6.99 -5.44 0.29
C ILE A 8 -5.99 -5.50 -0.86
N GLY A 9 -5.38 -4.35 -1.17
CA GLY A 9 -4.29 -4.29 -2.13
C GLY A 9 -2.99 -4.80 -1.52
N VAL A 10 -2.17 -5.46 -2.31
CA VAL A 10 -0.83 -5.89 -1.91
C VAL A 10 0.17 -5.65 -3.02
N ASN A 11 1.39 -5.34 -2.61
CA ASN A 11 2.55 -5.22 -3.47
C ASN A 11 3.79 -5.53 -2.64
N ILE A 12 4.63 -6.45 -3.12
CA ILE A 12 5.83 -6.87 -2.40
C ILE A 12 7.06 -6.12 -2.93
N PRO A 13 8.00 -5.68 -2.09
CA PRO A 13 9.19 -4.96 -2.53
C PRO A 13 10.17 -5.93 -3.21
N PHE A 14 10.26 -5.86 -4.56
CA PHE A 14 11.21 -6.66 -5.34
C PHE A 14 12.41 -5.88 -5.86
N HIS A 15 12.38 -4.57 -5.78
CA HIS A 15 13.37 -3.70 -6.38
C HIS A 15 14.11 -2.89 -5.31
N GLY A 16 15.41 -3.07 -5.27
CA GLY A 16 16.33 -2.35 -4.41
C GLY A 16 17.48 -3.24 -3.93
N PRO A 17 18.65 -2.68 -3.64
CA PRO A 17 19.84 -3.45 -3.27
C PRO A 17 19.68 -4.34 -2.03
N GLY A 18 18.68 -4.07 -1.20
CA GLY A 18 18.37 -4.85 0.00
C GLY A 18 17.15 -5.77 -0.11
N ALA A 19 16.23 -5.51 -1.04
CA ALA A 19 14.96 -6.22 -1.13
C ALA A 19 15.07 -7.56 -1.87
N CYS A 20 15.89 -7.62 -2.94
CA CYS A 20 16.01 -8.84 -3.75
C CYS A 20 16.81 -9.96 -3.10
N SER A 21 17.74 -9.65 -2.19
CA SER A 21 18.65 -10.65 -1.61
C SER A 21 17.98 -11.57 -0.58
N ARG A 22 16.84 -11.20 -0.02
CA ARG A 22 16.16 -11.93 1.07
C ARG A 22 14.74 -12.36 0.77
N ILE A 23 14.28 -12.23 -0.47
CA ILE A 23 12.92 -12.59 -0.82
C ILE A 23 12.60 -14.05 -0.50
N ASN A 24 13.55 -14.96 -0.73
CA ASN A 24 13.37 -16.37 -0.42
C ASN A 24 13.19 -16.63 1.07
N GLU A 25 13.77 -15.76 1.94
CA GLU A 25 13.66 -15.85 3.39
C GLU A 25 12.35 -15.22 3.89
N ASP A 26 11.98 -14.06 3.33
CA ASP A 26 10.84 -13.28 3.79
C ASP A 26 9.50 -13.72 3.16
N PHE A 27 9.52 -14.33 1.96
CA PHE A 27 8.30 -14.74 1.25
C PHE A 27 7.40 -15.69 2.06
N PRO A 28 7.90 -16.74 2.76
CA PRO A 28 7.06 -17.59 3.61
C PRO A 28 6.39 -16.81 4.75
N ALA A 29 7.09 -15.82 5.31
CA ALA A 29 6.53 -14.95 6.35
C ALA A 29 5.44 -14.03 5.79
N TYR A 30 5.61 -13.53 4.56
CA TYR A 30 4.58 -12.80 3.82
C TYR A 30 3.32 -13.63 3.63
N ILE A 31 3.47 -14.85 3.09
CA ILE A 31 2.33 -15.77 2.91
C ILE A 31 1.65 -16.05 4.25
N THR A 32 2.42 -16.19 5.32
CA THR A 32 1.88 -16.38 6.68
C THR A 32 1.01 -15.18 7.08
N ALA A 33 1.47 -13.94 6.86
CA ALA A 33 0.72 -12.74 7.18
C ALA A 33 -0.59 -12.66 6.36
N LEU A 34 -0.51 -12.86 5.03
CA LEU A 34 -1.68 -12.82 4.15
C LEU A 34 -2.71 -13.89 4.54
N ASN A 35 -2.28 -15.12 4.83
CA ASN A 35 -3.17 -16.18 5.31
C ASN A 35 -3.88 -15.81 6.62
N LYS A 36 -3.14 -15.24 7.58
CA LYS A 36 -3.72 -14.80 8.86
C LYS A 36 -4.75 -13.69 8.65
N ILE A 37 -4.47 -12.70 7.80
CA ILE A 37 -5.39 -11.62 7.46
C ILE A 37 -6.64 -12.20 6.79
N GLN A 38 -6.47 -13.04 5.77
CA GLN A 38 -7.59 -13.62 5.02
C GLN A 38 -8.53 -14.45 5.91
N LYS A 39 -7.97 -15.24 6.85
CA LYS A 39 -8.75 -16.01 7.82
C LYS A 39 -9.54 -15.13 8.81
N LYS A 40 -9.00 -13.95 9.15
CA LYS A 40 -9.65 -13.02 10.10
C LYS A 40 -10.74 -12.16 9.45
N THR A 41 -10.62 -11.86 8.15
CA THR A 41 -11.45 -10.86 7.47
C THR A 41 -12.30 -11.42 6.35
N ASP A 42 -12.01 -12.65 5.88
CA ASP A 42 -12.56 -13.22 4.64
C ASP A 42 -12.37 -12.30 3.42
N CYS A 43 -11.22 -11.60 3.37
CA CYS A 43 -10.93 -10.63 2.31
C CYS A 43 -10.56 -11.29 0.99
N LEU A 44 -10.70 -10.50 -0.08
CA LEU A 44 -10.09 -10.74 -1.38
C LEU A 44 -8.89 -9.81 -1.53
N PHE A 45 -7.72 -10.39 -1.74
CA PHE A 45 -6.53 -9.61 -2.05
C PHE A 45 -6.50 -9.20 -3.53
N HIS A 46 -5.79 -8.10 -3.80
CA HIS A 46 -5.52 -7.61 -5.15
C HIS A 46 -4.03 -7.28 -5.25
N TYR A 47 -3.28 -8.07 -6.05
CA TYR A 47 -1.91 -7.71 -6.38
C TYR A 47 -1.93 -6.69 -7.51
N ILE A 48 -1.45 -5.48 -7.22
CA ILE A 48 -1.42 -4.39 -8.20
C ILE A 48 -0.04 -4.33 -8.82
N ILE A 49 0.04 -4.68 -10.10
CA ILE A 49 1.27 -4.79 -10.87
C ILE A 49 1.74 -3.39 -11.30
N HIS A 50 2.94 -3.02 -10.91
CA HIS A 50 3.62 -1.81 -11.39
C HIS A 50 4.70 -2.12 -12.45
N TYR A 51 5.27 -3.32 -12.40
CA TYR A 51 6.27 -3.81 -13.35
C TYR A 51 5.95 -5.25 -13.74
N ASP A 52 6.15 -5.59 -15.02
CA ASP A 52 5.82 -6.94 -15.55
C ASP A 52 6.50 -8.07 -14.77
N SER A 53 7.69 -7.81 -14.20
CA SER A 53 8.41 -8.78 -13.35
C SER A 53 7.64 -9.21 -12.09
N GLU A 54 6.66 -8.41 -11.65
CA GLU A 54 5.84 -8.70 -10.46
C GLU A 54 4.76 -9.76 -10.73
N ILE A 55 4.44 -10.03 -11.99
CA ILE A 55 3.43 -11.03 -12.37
C ILE A 55 3.80 -12.42 -11.81
N LEU A 56 5.08 -12.77 -11.86
CA LEU A 56 5.55 -14.06 -11.31
C LEU A 56 5.26 -14.17 -9.81
N ILE A 57 5.48 -13.09 -9.09
CA ILE A 57 5.26 -13.05 -7.64
C ILE A 57 3.78 -13.17 -7.29
N ALA A 58 2.94 -12.42 -8.00
CA ALA A 58 1.49 -12.52 -7.81
C ALA A 58 1.00 -13.96 -8.03
N LYS A 59 1.55 -14.67 -9.03
CA LYS A 59 1.28 -16.10 -9.27
C LYS A 59 1.76 -16.98 -8.14
N LEU A 60 2.98 -16.77 -7.62
CA LEU A 60 3.49 -17.54 -6.46
C LEU A 60 2.60 -17.36 -5.22
N ILE A 61 2.02 -16.17 -5.00
CA ILE A 61 1.05 -15.94 -3.93
C ILE A 61 -0.24 -16.73 -4.18
N GLN A 62 -0.74 -16.78 -5.41
CA GLN A 62 -1.90 -17.61 -5.79
C GLN A 62 -1.63 -19.10 -5.55
N ASP A 63 -0.46 -19.58 -5.99
CA ASP A 63 -0.03 -20.98 -5.83
C ASP A 63 0.12 -21.38 -4.35
N ALA A 64 0.43 -20.41 -3.48
CA ALA A 64 0.43 -20.59 -2.03
C ALA A 64 -0.98 -20.65 -1.40
N GLY A 65 -2.05 -20.61 -2.21
CA GLY A 65 -3.44 -20.76 -1.76
C GLY A 65 -4.10 -19.46 -1.26
N ILE A 66 -3.49 -18.30 -1.48
CA ILE A 66 -4.09 -17.00 -1.14
C ILE A 66 -5.13 -16.63 -2.20
N LYS A 67 -6.34 -16.24 -1.78
CA LYS A 67 -7.37 -15.68 -2.67
C LYS A 67 -6.94 -14.29 -3.12
N ILE A 68 -6.38 -14.17 -4.32
CA ILE A 68 -5.82 -12.93 -4.84
C ILE A 68 -6.15 -12.75 -6.32
N ASN A 69 -6.62 -11.56 -6.70
CA ASN A 69 -6.73 -11.12 -8.09
C ASN A 69 -5.44 -10.40 -8.50
N ILE A 70 -5.06 -10.54 -9.75
CA ILE A 70 -3.94 -9.79 -10.34
C ILE A 70 -4.50 -8.66 -11.17
N ILE A 71 -4.12 -7.42 -10.85
CA ILE A 71 -4.53 -6.21 -11.57
C ILE A 71 -3.31 -5.64 -12.28
N HIS A 72 -3.43 -5.51 -13.60
CA HIS A 72 -2.40 -4.93 -14.46
C HIS A 72 -3.08 -4.03 -15.48
N GLY A 73 -2.51 -2.86 -15.75
CA GLY A 73 -3.08 -1.90 -16.70
C GLY A 73 -2.34 -0.58 -16.70
N ASP A 74 -2.93 0.40 -17.35
CA ASP A 74 -2.46 1.78 -17.34
C ASP A 74 -2.68 2.47 -15.98
N VAL A 75 -2.21 3.70 -15.87
CA VAL A 75 -2.27 4.47 -14.62
C VAL A 75 -3.73 4.67 -14.16
N ASP A 76 -4.67 4.88 -15.07
CA ASP A 76 -6.07 5.10 -14.72
C ASP A 76 -6.70 3.82 -14.18
N THR A 77 -6.39 2.67 -14.77
CA THR A 77 -6.80 1.34 -14.27
C THR A 77 -6.28 1.11 -12.86
N LEU A 78 -4.99 1.40 -12.60
CA LEU A 78 -4.38 1.22 -11.28
C LEU A 78 -5.00 2.19 -10.25
N LEU A 79 -5.20 3.46 -10.61
CA LEU A 79 -5.82 4.45 -9.74
C LEU A 79 -7.27 4.08 -9.38
N HIS A 80 -8.03 3.54 -10.36
CA HIS A 80 -9.37 3.04 -10.10
C HIS A 80 -9.34 1.85 -9.14
N ALA A 81 -8.43 0.90 -9.35
CA ALA A 81 -8.25 -0.25 -8.46
C ALA A 81 -7.94 0.20 -7.03
N TYR A 82 -6.98 1.12 -6.84
CA TYR A 82 -6.66 1.64 -5.51
C TYR A 82 -7.86 2.27 -4.82
N GLN A 83 -8.72 2.97 -5.54
CA GLN A 83 -9.91 3.61 -4.98
C GLN A 83 -10.92 2.61 -4.39
N GLN A 84 -10.97 1.39 -4.93
CA GLN A 84 -11.91 0.33 -4.50
C GLN A 84 -11.38 -0.47 -3.29
N LEU A 85 -10.15 -0.25 -2.86
CA LEU A 85 -9.56 -0.98 -1.74
C LEU A 85 -9.99 -0.40 -0.39
N ASN A 86 -10.17 -1.27 0.60
CA ASN A 86 -10.32 -0.86 2.00
C ASN A 86 -8.96 -0.47 2.61
N MET A 87 -7.88 -1.14 2.19
CA MET A 87 -6.51 -0.78 2.55
C MET A 87 -5.51 -1.35 1.56
N HIS A 88 -4.24 -0.92 1.67
CA HIS A 88 -3.13 -1.40 0.86
C HIS A 88 -1.92 -1.77 1.72
N ILE A 89 -1.24 -2.88 1.41
CA ILE A 89 0.05 -3.26 1.99
C ILE A 89 1.09 -3.10 0.89
N GLY A 90 1.82 -1.98 0.94
CA GLY A 90 2.73 -1.56 -0.11
C GLY A 90 4.19 -1.80 0.25
N GLY A 91 4.87 -2.64 -0.51
CA GLY A 91 6.32 -2.77 -0.45
C GLY A 91 7.05 -1.75 -1.29
N MET A 92 6.37 -1.06 -2.21
CA MET A 92 6.92 0.03 -2.99
C MET A 92 6.31 1.36 -2.56
N LEU A 93 7.16 2.39 -2.40
CA LEU A 93 6.69 3.73 -2.04
C LEU A 93 5.62 4.26 -3.01
N HIS A 94 5.83 4.08 -4.32
CA HIS A 94 4.87 4.55 -5.32
C HIS A 94 3.48 3.92 -5.17
N SER A 95 3.40 2.64 -4.78
CA SER A 95 2.12 1.98 -4.52
C SER A 95 1.39 2.60 -3.32
N CYS A 96 2.14 2.98 -2.26
CA CYS A 96 1.59 3.69 -1.11
C CYS A 96 1.11 5.10 -1.47
N ILE A 97 1.88 5.82 -2.31
CA ILE A 97 1.51 7.15 -2.81
C ILE A 97 0.22 7.07 -3.64
N LEU A 98 0.13 6.13 -4.57
CA LEU A 98 -1.06 5.97 -5.43
C LEU A 98 -2.30 5.58 -4.61
N ALA A 99 -2.18 4.65 -3.66
CA ALA A 99 -3.25 4.29 -2.74
C ALA A 99 -3.73 5.52 -1.95
N SER A 100 -2.81 6.24 -1.31
CA SER A 100 -3.13 7.42 -0.51
C SER A 100 -3.69 8.57 -1.35
N SER A 101 -3.28 8.70 -2.62
CA SER A 101 -3.86 9.69 -3.55
C SER A 101 -5.36 9.47 -3.78
N ARG A 102 -5.85 8.25 -3.58
CA ARG A 102 -7.27 7.87 -3.66
C ARG A 102 -7.95 7.79 -2.30
N GLY A 103 -7.24 8.19 -1.24
CA GLY A 103 -7.75 8.14 0.13
C GLY A 103 -7.67 6.74 0.76
N THR A 104 -7.07 5.77 0.09
CA THR A 104 -6.94 4.41 0.60
C THR A 104 -5.82 4.34 1.63
N PRO A 105 -6.12 3.92 2.88
CA PRO A 105 -5.09 3.74 3.90
C PRO A 105 -4.07 2.69 3.47
N ALA A 106 -2.79 2.93 3.78
CA ALA A 106 -1.73 2.00 3.42
C ALA A 106 -0.83 1.67 4.62
N ILE A 107 -0.25 0.46 4.59
CA ILE A 107 0.94 0.08 5.34
C ILE A 107 2.11 0.16 4.37
N GLY A 108 3.15 0.90 4.72
CA GLY A 108 4.40 0.95 3.97
C GLY A 108 5.44 0.03 4.56
N LEU A 109 5.93 -0.92 3.77
CA LEU A 109 7.06 -1.79 4.15
C LEU A 109 8.35 -1.11 3.75
N ALA A 110 8.93 -0.38 4.69
CA ALA A 110 10.04 0.53 4.43
C ALA A 110 11.37 -0.21 4.26
N TYR A 111 11.96 -0.11 3.09
CA TYR A 111 13.35 -0.49 2.81
C TYR A 111 14.26 0.73 2.62
N ASP A 112 13.71 1.93 2.68
CA ASP A 112 14.36 3.21 2.36
C ASP A 112 13.72 4.32 3.21
N ILE A 113 14.50 5.34 3.56
CA ILE A 113 14.07 6.49 4.39
C ILE A 113 12.91 7.28 3.77
N LYS A 114 12.72 7.22 2.45
CA LYS A 114 11.64 7.92 1.75
C LYS A 114 10.26 7.45 2.19
N HIS A 115 10.13 6.17 2.58
CA HIS A 115 8.88 5.65 3.13
C HIS A 115 8.50 6.38 4.41
N ALA A 116 9.44 6.47 5.36
CA ALA A 116 9.21 7.17 6.63
C ALA A 116 8.79 8.62 6.38
N GLY A 117 9.54 9.36 5.54
CA GLY A 117 9.20 10.73 5.19
C GLY A 117 7.81 10.89 4.57
N PHE A 118 7.37 9.95 3.73
CA PHE A 118 6.02 9.97 3.15
C PHE A 118 4.93 9.75 4.21
N PHE A 119 5.09 8.79 5.11
CA PHE A 119 4.10 8.53 6.16
C PHE A 119 4.08 9.64 7.24
N ASP A 120 5.24 10.28 7.53
CA ASP A 120 5.30 11.47 8.36
C ASP A 120 4.51 12.64 7.75
N LEU A 121 4.62 12.84 6.43
CA LEU A 121 3.82 13.84 5.71
C LEU A 121 2.32 13.57 5.82
N LEU A 122 1.89 12.32 5.83
CA LEU A 122 0.49 11.94 6.04
C LEU A 122 0.06 12.01 7.51
N GLU A 123 0.98 12.26 8.44
CA GLU A 123 0.77 12.17 9.91
C GLU A 123 0.31 10.78 10.35
N LEU A 124 0.87 9.75 9.70
CA LEU A 124 0.63 8.33 9.96
C LEU A 124 1.96 7.55 10.07
N PRO A 125 2.94 8.03 10.90
CA PRO A 125 4.24 7.37 10.98
C PRO A 125 4.14 5.90 11.44
N GLU A 126 3.13 5.56 12.22
CA GLU A 126 2.85 4.20 12.68
C GLU A 126 2.45 3.23 11.56
N HIS A 127 2.07 3.73 10.39
CA HIS A 127 1.78 2.93 9.20
C HIS A 127 3.02 2.58 8.39
N CYS A 128 4.18 3.16 8.73
CA CYS A 128 5.47 2.86 8.11
C CYS A 128 6.23 1.88 8.99
N ILE A 129 6.35 0.65 8.56
CA ILE A 129 7.05 -0.40 9.31
C ILE A 129 8.30 -0.86 8.56
N PRO A 130 9.38 -1.25 9.25
CA PRO A 130 10.55 -1.78 8.58
C PRO A 130 10.20 -3.01 7.73
N ALA A 131 10.73 -3.07 6.50
CA ALA A 131 10.61 -4.26 5.67
C ALA A 131 11.44 -5.43 6.25
N GLN A 132 12.43 -5.13 7.08
CA GLN A 132 13.31 -6.11 7.69
C GLN A 132 13.68 -5.71 9.14
N PRO A 133 13.64 -6.66 10.10
CA PRO A 133 13.10 -8.00 9.92
C PRO A 133 11.59 -7.95 9.66
N PHE A 134 11.11 -8.82 8.77
CA PHE A 134 9.68 -8.88 8.46
C PHE A 134 8.92 -9.56 9.62
N ASP A 135 7.99 -8.84 10.23
CA ASP A 135 7.14 -9.33 11.33
C ASP A 135 5.70 -9.57 10.84
N PRO A 136 5.30 -10.82 10.57
CA PRO A 136 3.95 -11.15 10.12
C PRO A 136 2.86 -10.71 11.09
N ASP A 137 3.10 -10.82 12.40
CA ASP A 137 2.08 -10.52 13.41
C ASP A 137 1.88 -9.01 13.55
N HIS A 138 2.94 -8.22 13.42
CA HIS A 138 2.82 -6.76 13.38
C HIS A 138 1.94 -6.32 12.20
N ILE A 139 2.19 -6.85 11.00
CA ILE A 139 1.39 -6.52 9.80
C ILE A 139 -0.07 -6.93 9.98
N VAL A 140 -0.33 -8.12 10.51
CA VAL A 140 -1.70 -8.58 10.79
C VAL A 140 -2.41 -7.65 11.76
N ASN A 141 -1.78 -7.30 12.87
CA ASN A 141 -2.37 -6.44 13.90
C ASN A 141 -2.65 -5.04 13.36
N LEU A 142 -1.70 -4.45 12.63
CA LEU A 142 -1.86 -3.13 12.02
C LEU A 142 -2.96 -3.15 10.94
N SER A 143 -3.05 -4.22 10.14
CA SER A 143 -4.12 -4.39 9.16
C SER A 143 -5.49 -4.40 9.82
N MET A 144 -5.66 -5.11 10.94
CA MET A 144 -6.93 -5.13 11.69
C MET A 144 -7.27 -3.76 12.27
N GLN A 145 -6.28 -3.00 12.76
CA GLN A 145 -6.49 -1.64 13.25
C GLN A 145 -6.93 -0.69 12.13
N ILE A 146 -6.28 -0.77 10.96
CA ILE A 146 -6.62 0.04 9.79
C ILE A 146 -8.04 -0.26 9.32
N LEU A 147 -8.40 -1.52 9.13
CA LEU A 147 -9.74 -1.91 8.68
C LEU A 147 -10.84 -1.47 9.66
N LYS A 148 -10.56 -1.52 10.97
CA LYS A 148 -11.49 -1.03 11.98
C LYS A 148 -11.71 0.49 11.91
N ASN A 149 -10.69 1.25 11.52
CA ASN A 149 -10.69 2.71 11.50
C ASN A 149 -10.70 3.27 10.07
N GLU A 150 -11.02 2.46 9.06
CA GLU A 150 -10.87 2.78 7.64
C GLU A 150 -11.43 4.16 7.26
N ASN A 151 -12.68 4.42 7.62
CA ASN A 151 -13.36 5.66 7.25
C ASN A 151 -12.67 6.92 7.82
N GLN A 152 -12.21 6.86 9.07
CA GLN A 152 -11.50 7.97 9.70
C GLN A 152 -10.14 8.20 9.03
N LEU A 153 -9.40 7.12 8.76
CA LEU A 153 -8.11 7.18 8.07
C LEU A 153 -8.26 7.73 6.65
N ARG A 154 -9.28 7.29 5.93
CA ARG A 154 -9.60 7.78 4.59
C ARG A 154 -9.85 9.29 4.59
N LEU A 155 -10.65 9.79 5.51
CA LEU A 155 -10.92 11.23 5.65
C LEU A 155 -9.64 12.00 6.01
N LYS A 156 -8.82 11.50 6.93
CA LYS A 156 -7.54 12.11 7.30
C LYS A 156 -6.61 12.22 6.08
N ILE A 157 -6.43 11.14 5.33
CA ILE A 157 -5.57 11.10 4.15
C ILE A 157 -6.07 12.08 3.07
N LEU A 158 -7.38 12.10 2.80
CA LEU A 158 -7.96 13.03 1.82
C LEU A 158 -7.78 14.50 2.24
N LYS A 159 -7.92 14.81 3.53
CA LYS A 159 -7.63 16.14 4.06
C LYS A 159 -6.17 16.53 3.82
N ARG A 160 -5.22 15.66 4.20
CA ARG A 160 -3.78 15.91 3.99
C ARG A 160 -3.45 16.10 2.51
N ARG A 161 -4.03 15.27 1.61
CA ARG A 161 -3.88 15.44 0.16
C ARG A 161 -4.31 16.83 -0.32
N MET A 162 -5.45 17.35 0.18
CA MET A 162 -5.92 18.69 -0.18
C MET A 162 -4.97 19.78 0.31
N GLU A 163 -4.44 19.66 1.54
CA GLU A 163 -3.46 20.60 2.08
C GLU A 163 -2.18 20.63 1.24
N PHE A 164 -1.67 19.47 0.79
CA PHE A 164 -0.49 19.40 -0.10
C PHE A 164 -0.76 20.00 -1.46
N LYS A 165 -1.95 19.73 -2.03
CA LYS A 165 -2.35 20.31 -3.31
C LYS A 165 -2.35 21.82 -3.24
N ASN A 166 -2.97 22.40 -2.22
CA ASN A 166 -3.03 23.85 -2.03
C ASN A 166 -1.62 24.46 -1.90
N LYS A 167 -0.73 23.87 -1.09
CA LYS A 167 0.66 24.31 -0.97
C LYS A 167 1.43 24.23 -2.29
N ALA A 168 1.20 23.18 -3.08
CA ALA A 168 1.83 23.05 -4.40
C ALA A 168 1.32 24.13 -5.37
N ASP A 169 0.01 24.39 -5.38
CA ASP A 169 -0.61 25.42 -6.21
C ASP A 169 -0.08 26.83 -5.83
N GLU A 170 0.00 27.15 -4.54
CA GLU A 170 0.58 28.41 -4.02
C GLU A 170 2.05 28.57 -4.44
N PHE A 171 2.84 27.51 -4.30
CA PHE A 171 4.24 27.51 -4.72
C PHE A 171 4.37 27.76 -6.23
N LEU A 172 3.60 27.08 -7.05
CA LEU A 172 3.61 27.27 -8.51
C LEU A 172 3.22 28.68 -8.90
N GLN A 173 2.18 29.24 -8.30
CA GLN A 173 1.75 30.64 -8.55
C GLN A 173 2.87 31.62 -8.18
N SER A 174 3.51 31.45 -7.01
CA SER A 174 4.59 32.33 -6.58
C SER A 174 5.84 32.22 -7.47
N ALA A 175 6.11 31.03 -8.02
CA ALA A 175 7.21 30.82 -8.94
C ALA A 175 6.94 31.51 -10.29
N LEU A 176 5.73 31.39 -10.83
CA LEU A 176 5.34 32.02 -12.12
C LEU A 176 5.44 33.55 -12.03
N GLN A 177 5.01 34.17 -10.92
CA GLN A 177 5.09 35.64 -10.71
C GLN A 177 6.53 36.18 -10.70
N ARG A 178 7.56 35.32 -10.56
CA ARG A 178 8.97 35.76 -10.59
C ARG A 178 9.55 35.83 -12.01
N PHE A 179 8.82 35.31 -12.99
CA PHE A 179 9.24 35.32 -14.40
C PHE A 179 8.50 36.35 -15.26
N ASP A 180 7.49 37.03 -14.68
CA ASP A 180 6.84 38.22 -15.23
C ASP A 180 7.53 39.49 -14.73
#